data_fc9be96194cdff0db612d28430f5f8e5
#
_entry.id   fc9be96194cdff0db612d28430f5f8e5
#
_cell.length_a   1.000
_cell.length_b   1.000
_cell.length_c   1.000
_cell.angle_alpha   90.00
_cell.angle_beta   90.00
_cell.angle_gamma   90.00
#
_symmetry.space_group_name_H-M   'P 1'
#
loop_
_entity.id
_entity.type
_entity.pdbx_description
1 polymer ?
#
loop_
_entity_poly.entity_id
_entity_poly.type
_entity_poly.pdbx_seq_one_letter_code
_entity_poly.pdbx_strand_id
1 'polypeptide(L)'
;MAELVIGLPRIERAVDMLSESIEPLLKSYGSLALPLPKSLCTDLVVEGIGGSEQSIEALSLKYYNPSLVRIWWSVIKKIPRLALEHPDSEIICYDEDTRPEKLEKASYRLASLLIRARLKIYERIDPRPWIEFFKPTSTGSIEIPETPVVIADGYVRFKEILGTASWKKAEKIWKLIPTPLELLEMIAKGYLEEKHAEEAVRFSVRYLGDYVIGSRDLTEAYEKLLNDKEYLDLLRRIDPNIARDLNPKIGRARTV
;
A
#
# COMPACT_ATOMS: atom_id res chain seq x y z
N MET A 1 -16.54 14.68 -9.08
CA MET A 1 -16.84 13.35 -9.69
C MET A 1 -15.52 12.62 -9.80
N ALA A 2 -15.44 11.42 -9.24
CA ALA A 2 -14.23 10.63 -9.25
C ALA A 2 -13.85 10.21 -10.69
N GLU A 3 -12.64 10.52 -11.12
CA GLU A 3 -12.21 10.30 -12.51
C GLU A 3 -11.19 9.18 -12.63
N LEU A 4 -10.18 9.17 -11.76
CA LEU A 4 -9.05 8.29 -11.86
C LEU A 4 -8.66 7.69 -10.51
N VAL A 5 -8.57 6.36 -10.45
CA VAL A 5 -7.91 5.64 -9.34
C VAL A 5 -6.58 5.09 -9.83
N ILE A 6 -5.53 5.36 -9.08
CA ILE A 6 -4.19 4.82 -9.35
C ILE A 6 -3.80 3.89 -8.22
N GLY A 7 -3.67 2.59 -8.53
CA GLY A 7 -3.17 1.58 -7.60
C GLY A 7 -1.66 1.37 -7.74
N LEU A 8 -0.96 1.24 -6.63
CA LEU A 8 0.46 0.90 -6.60
C LEU A 8 0.79 -0.05 -5.43
N PRO A 9 1.78 -0.95 -5.58
CA PRO A 9 2.28 -1.70 -4.43
C PRO A 9 3.03 -0.76 -3.49
N ARG A 10 2.98 -1.07 -2.18
CA ARG A 10 3.65 -0.28 -1.13
C ARG A 10 5.15 -0.58 -1.10
N ILE A 11 5.86 -0.13 -2.12
CA ILE A 11 7.32 -0.28 -2.30
C ILE A 11 7.94 1.03 -2.78
N GLU A 12 9.20 1.25 -2.47
CA GLU A 12 9.91 2.49 -2.76
C GLU A 12 9.83 2.86 -4.24
N ARG A 13 10.16 1.93 -5.13
CA ARG A 13 10.19 2.18 -6.59
C ARG A 13 8.83 2.59 -7.17
N ALA A 14 7.74 2.00 -6.71
CA ALA A 14 6.41 2.38 -7.20
C ALA A 14 6.02 3.79 -6.74
N VAL A 15 6.39 4.16 -5.51
CA VAL A 15 6.18 5.50 -4.97
C VAL A 15 7.08 6.53 -5.66
N ASP A 16 8.32 6.16 -6.03
CA ASP A 16 9.20 7.02 -6.84
C ASP A 16 8.59 7.32 -8.21
N MET A 17 8.05 6.30 -8.91
CA MET A 17 7.34 6.49 -10.18
C MET A 17 6.08 7.36 -10.01
N LEU A 18 5.31 7.17 -8.93
CA LEU A 18 4.20 8.06 -8.59
C LEU A 18 4.68 9.50 -8.40
N SER A 19 5.77 9.67 -7.65
CA SER A 19 6.36 10.98 -7.37
C SER A 19 6.70 11.78 -8.63
N GLU A 20 7.11 11.11 -9.71
CA GLU A 20 7.36 11.75 -11.02
C GLU A 20 6.05 12.21 -11.70
N SER A 21 4.94 11.54 -11.40
CA SER A 21 3.64 11.79 -12.02
C SER A 21 2.74 12.75 -11.22
N ILE A 22 3.03 13.03 -9.95
CA ILE A 22 2.16 13.82 -9.06
C ILE A 22 1.91 15.22 -9.59
N GLU A 23 2.95 15.94 -9.99
CA GLU A 23 2.81 17.32 -10.49
C GLU A 23 2.01 17.40 -11.80
N PRO A 24 2.26 16.55 -12.82
CA PRO A 24 1.38 16.43 -13.98
C PRO A 24 -0.07 16.11 -13.65
N LEU A 25 -0.32 15.17 -12.71
CA LEU A 25 -1.66 14.84 -12.26
C LEU A 25 -2.34 16.02 -11.59
N LEU A 26 -1.65 16.72 -10.70
CA LEU A 26 -2.17 17.89 -10.00
C LEU A 26 -2.54 19.02 -10.98
N LYS A 27 -1.69 19.28 -11.98
CA LYS A 27 -1.96 20.26 -13.05
C LYS A 27 -3.17 19.87 -13.92
N SER A 28 -3.34 18.58 -14.19
CA SER A 28 -4.41 18.10 -15.09
C SER A 28 -5.77 18.03 -14.42
N TYR A 29 -5.80 17.71 -13.11
CA TYR A 29 -7.04 17.40 -12.39
C TYR A 29 -7.37 18.41 -11.28
N GLY A 30 -6.45 19.29 -10.88
CA GLY A 30 -6.63 20.31 -9.86
C GLY A 30 -6.61 19.78 -8.42
N SER A 31 -6.94 18.51 -8.19
CA SER A 31 -6.83 17.91 -6.85
C SER A 31 -6.47 16.43 -6.88
N LEU A 32 -5.80 15.97 -5.81
CA LEU A 32 -5.24 14.63 -5.67
C LEU A 32 -5.35 14.14 -4.22
N ALA A 33 -5.86 12.92 -4.01
CA ALA A 33 -5.87 12.26 -2.71
C ALA A 33 -4.73 11.26 -2.57
N LEU A 34 -3.99 11.36 -1.46
CA LEU A 34 -2.86 10.50 -1.11
C LEU A 34 -3.18 9.62 0.11
N PRO A 35 -2.73 8.36 0.15
CA PRO A 35 -2.88 7.47 1.29
C PRO A 35 -1.83 7.77 2.37
N LEU A 36 -1.81 9.00 2.83
CA LEU A 36 -0.96 9.51 3.91
C LEU A 36 -1.85 9.99 5.07
N PRO A 37 -1.33 10.06 6.31
CA PRO A 37 -2.08 10.59 7.46
C PRO A 37 -2.60 12.00 7.21
N LYS A 38 -3.87 12.26 7.57
CA LYS A 38 -4.52 13.56 7.36
C LYS A 38 -3.72 14.71 7.96
N SER A 39 -3.29 14.57 9.23
CA SER A 39 -2.52 15.59 9.93
C SER A 39 -1.13 15.80 9.32
N LEU A 40 -0.51 14.77 8.73
CA LEU A 40 0.78 14.92 8.10
C LEU A 40 0.73 15.89 6.91
N CYS A 41 -0.27 15.80 6.03
CA CYS A 41 -0.39 16.74 4.91
C CYS A 41 -0.59 18.17 5.39
N THR A 42 -1.43 18.36 6.41
CA THR A 42 -1.66 19.70 6.99
C THR A 42 -0.36 20.30 7.51
N ASP A 43 0.38 19.55 8.32
CA ASP A 43 1.64 20.01 8.88
C ASP A 43 2.71 20.24 7.80
N LEU A 44 2.78 19.39 6.77
CA LEU A 44 3.71 19.58 5.66
C LEU A 44 3.44 20.87 4.90
N VAL A 45 2.18 21.23 4.71
CA VAL A 45 1.81 22.49 4.04
C VAL A 45 2.08 23.70 4.95
N VAL A 46 1.78 23.59 6.25
CA VAL A 46 1.92 24.74 7.18
C VAL A 46 3.36 24.94 7.63
N GLU A 47 4.04 23.86 8.04
CA GLU A 47 5.38 23.93 8.65
C GLU A 47 6.50 23.58 7.68
N GLY A 48 6.18 22.80 6.61
CA GLY A 48 7.15 22.30 5.66
C GLY A 48 7.57 23.31 4.57
N ILE A 49 6.78 24.37 4.34
CA ILE A 49 7.10 25.41 3.37
C ILE A 49 8.35 26.17 3.83
N GLY A 50 9.40 26.12 3.01
CA GLY A 50 10.71 26.71 3.35
C GLY A 50 11.57 25.86 4.31
N GLY A 51 11.06 24.73 4.78
CA GLY A 51 11.80 23.78 5.62
C GLY A 51 12.89 23.01 4.85
N SER A 52 13.95 22.60 5.58
CA SER A 52 14.95 21.69 5.05
C SER A 52 14.37 20.26 4.92
N GLU A 53 15.01 19.39 4.11
CA GLU A 53 14.63 17.98 4.04
C GLU A 53 14.64 17.31 5.44
N GLN A 54 15.60 17.68 6.31
CA GLN A 54 15.68 17.19 7.69
C GLN A 54 14.48 17.60 8.54
N SER A 55 13.97 18.84 8.35
CA SER A 55 12.77 19.32 9.05
C SER A 55 11.52 18.54 8.58
N ILE A 56 11.40 18.30 7.29
CA ILE A 56 10.30 17.51 6.68
C ILE A 56 10.34 16.07 7.17
N GLU A 57 11.55 15.46 7.25
CA GLU A 57 11.71 14.12 7.76
C GLU A 57 11.32 14.00 9.24
N ALA A 58 11.82 14.93 10.08
CA ALA A 58 11.49 14.98 11.50
C ALA A 58 9.99 15.16 11.73
N LEU A 59 9.31 15.99 10.93
CA LEU A 59 7.87 16.15 10.94
C LEU A 59 7.15 14.86 10.58
N SER A 60 7.61 14.18 9.51
CA SER A 60 6.99 12.94 9.04
C SER A 60 7.09 11.80 10.07
N LEU A 61 8.16 11.75 10.85
CA LEU A 61 8.37 10.76 11.91
C LEU A 61 7.43 10.93 13.11
N LYS A 62 6.71 12.06 13.23
CA LYS A 62 5.62 12.20 14.22
C LYS A 62 4.41 11.30 13.88
N TYR A 63 4.19 11.01 12.60
CA TYR A 63 3.02 10.32 12.08
C TYR A 63 3.32 8.91 11.56
N TYR A 64 4.53 8.70 11.05
CA TYR A 64 4.97 7.43 10.47
C TYR A 64 6.20 6.88 11.17
N ASN A 65 6.32 5.55 11.16
CA ASN A 65 7.60 4.93 11.49
C ASN A 65 8.64 5.15 10.38
N PRO A 66 9.95 5.03 10.67
CA PRO A 66 11.01 5.30 9.69
C PRO A 66 10.88 4.52 8.37
N SER A 67 10.37 3.27 8.42
CA SER A 67 10.20 2.45 7.22
C SER A 67 9.13 3.01 6.28
N LEU A 68 8.01 3.48 6.82
CA LEU A 68 6.94 4.10 6.02
C LEU A 68 7.38 5.47 5.47
N VAL A 69 8.08 6.27 6.29
CA VAL A 69 8.68 7.53 5.81
C VAL A 69 9.61 7.24 4.64
N ARG A 70 10.48 6.24 4.72
CA ARG A 70 11.39 5.87 3.64
C ARG A 70 10.64 5.49 2.36
N ILE A 71 9.58 4.68 2.45
CA ILE A 71 8.79 4.28 1.29
C ILE A 71 8.17 5.51 0.59
N TRP A 72 7.58 6.41 1.36
CA TRP A 72 6.85 7.56 0.85
C TRP A 72 7.70 8.83 0.69
N TRP A 73 8.99 8.77 0.96
CA TRP A 73 9.88 9.92 1.04
C TRP A 73 9.89 10.78 -0.23
N SER A 74 9.95 10.15 -1.39
CA SER A 74 9.99 10.86 -2.68
C SER A 74 8.72 11.69 -2.95
N VAL A 75 7.59 11.30 -2.36
CA VAL A 75 6.32 12.03 -2.42
C VAL A 75 6.26 13.07 -1.31
N ILE A 76 6.49 12.66 -0.06
CA ILE A 76 6.39 13.51 1.14
C ILE A 76 7.20 14.81 0.97
N LYS A 77 8.45 14.72 0.55
CA LYS A 77 9.33 15.88 0.39
C LYS A 77 8.90 16.86 -0.71
N LYS A 78 8.02 16.45 -1.62
CA LYS A 78 7.49 17.31 -2.70
C LYS A 78 6.24 18.08 -2.28
N ILE A 79 5.46 17.59 -1.30
CA ILE A 79 4.17 18.18 -0.92
C ILE A 79 4.29 19.66 -0.60
N PRO A 80 5.24 20.14 0.26
CA PRO A 80 5.35 21.58 0.59
C PRO A 80 5.59 22.45 -0.65
N ARG A 81 6.49 21.99 -1.54
CA ARG A 81 6.80 22.71 -2.78
C ARG A 81 5.59 22.76 -3.72
N LEU A 82 4.92 21.62 -3.92
CA LEU A 82 3.74 21.54 -4.80
C LEU A 82 2.60 22.41 -4.30
N ALA A 83 2.36 22.48 -2.98
CA ALA A 83 1.35 23.35 -2.39
C ALA A 83 1.67 24.83 -2.65
N LEU A 84 2.95 25.22 -2.62
CA LEU A 84 3.39 26.58 -2.90
C LEU A 84 3.31 26.93 -4.39
N GLU A 85 3.75 26.02 -5.27
CA GLU A 85 3.79 26.24 -6.73
C GLU A 85 2.40 26.16 -7.39
N HIS A 86 1.45 25.47 -6.76
CA HIS A 86 0.08 25.24 -7.26
C HIS A 86 -0.97 25.62 -6.21
N PRO A 87 -1.10 26.91 -5.83
CA PRO A 87 -1.99 27.36 -4.74
C PRO A 87 -3.48 27.12 -5.04
N ASP A 88 -3.86 27.00 -6.31
CA ASP A 88 -5.24 26.72 -6.75
C ASP A 88 -5.55 25.21 -6.83
N SER A 89 -4.58 24.35 -6.48
CA SER A 89 -4.70 22.90 -6.49
C SER A 89 -4.66 22.34 -5.07
N GLU A 90 -5.30 21.19 -4.87
CA GLU A 90 -5.45 20.59 -3.55
C GLU A 90 -4.79 19.21 -3.46
N ILE A 91 -3.96 19.01 -2.44
CA ILE A 91 -3.43 17.70 -2.05
C ILE A 91 -4.09 17.29 -0.74
N ILE A 92 -4.89 16.22 -0.79
CA ILE A 92 -5.68 15.72 0.33
C ILE A 92 -5.03 14.43 0.83
N CYS A 93 -4.68 14.34 2.10
CA CYS A 93 -4.33 13.07 2.73
C CYS A 93 -5.56 12.47 3.38
N TYR A 94 -5.79 11.14 3.18
CA TYR A 94 -7.04 10.53 3.61
C TYR A 94 -6.88 9.37 4.61
N ASP A 95 -5.65 8.97 4.96
CA ASP A 95 -5.44 7.97 6.00
C ASP A 95 -5.69 8.55 7.39
N GLU A 96 -6.21 7.69 8.28
CA GLU A 96 -6.31 8.03 9.69
C GLU A 96 -4.92 8.19 10.32
N ASP A 97 -4.80 9.14 11.24
CA ASP A 97 -3.60 9.32 12.02
C ASP A 97 -3.39 8.11 12.94
N THR A 98 -2.41 7.30 12.61
CA THR A 98 -2.09 6.12 13.41
C THR A 98 -0.90 6.43 14.32
N ARG A 99 -1.12 6.33 15.64
CA ARG A 99 -0.04 6.54 16.60
C ARG A 99 1.09 5.53 16.37
N PRO A 100 2.37 5.97 16.36
CA PRO A 100 3.52 5.09 16.16
C PRO A 100 3.53 3.87 17.08
N GLU A 101 3.05 4.00 18.32
CA GLU A 101 3.00 2.90 19.29
C GLU A 101 2.01 1.79 18.86
N LYS A 102 0.94 2.13 18.14
CA LYS A 102 0.03 1.11 17.58
C LYS A 102 0.70 0.31 16.48
N LEU A 103 1.45 0.99 15.61
CA LEU A 103 2.22 0.34 14.53
C LEU A 103 3.32 -0.56 15.11
N GLU A 104 4.01 -0.11 16.15
CA GLU A 104 5.05 -0.88 16.83
C GLU A 104 4.46 -2.15 17.47
N LYS A 105 3.34 -2.04 18.20
CA LYS A 105 2.64 -3.20 18.77
C LYS A 105 2.19 -4.19 17.69
N ALA A 106 1.67 -3.70 16.56
CA ALA A 106 1.30 -4.54 15.43
C ALA A 106 2.51 -5.27 14.86
N SER A 107 3.65 -4.59 14.70
CA SER A 107 4.90 -5.17 14.22
C SER A 107 5.42 -6.29 15.13
N TYR A 108 5.41 -6.08 16.45
CA TYR A 108 5.77 -7.12 17.43
C TYR A 108 4.83 -8.34 17.37
N ARG A 109 3.53 -8.10 17.23
CA ARG A 109 2.55 -9.17 17.10
C ARG A 109 2.80 -10.00 15.83
N LEU A 110 3.05 -9.33 14.70
CA LEU A 110 3.36 -10.00 13.43
C LEU A 110 4.68 -10.79 13.51
N ALA A 111 5.72 -10.21 14.10
CA ALA A 111 7.00 -10.89 14.33
C ALA A 111 6.81 -12.14 15.21
N SER A 112 6.00 -12.07 16.26
CA SER A 112 5.68 -13.24 17.11
C SER A 112 4.98 -14.34 16.32
N LEU A 113 4.03 -14.00 15.43
CA LEU A 113 3.35 -14.97 14.56
C LEU A 113 4.36 -15.64 13.61
N LEU A 114 5.25 -14.85 13.00
CA LEU A 114 6.30 -15.35 12.12
C LEU A 114 7.24 -16.33 12.82
N ILE A 115 7.73 -15.97 14.01
CA ILE A 115 8.64 -16.83 14.80
C ILE A 115 7.94 -18.14 15.17
N ARG A 116 6.70 -18.08 15.66
CA ARG A 116 5.92 -19.28 16.01
C ARG A 116 5.70 -20.20 14.80
N ALA A 117 5.37 -19.63 13.65
CA ALA A 117 5.17 -20.40 12.41
C ALA A 117 6.47 -21.06 11.94
N ARG A 118 7.63 -20.38 12.05
CA ARG A 118 8.94 -20.95 11.70
C ARG A 118 9.41 -22.05 12.64
N LEU A 119 9.14 -21.93 13.93
CA LEU A 119 9.47 -22.95 14.91
C LEU A 119 8.61 -24.23 14.76
N LYS A 120 7.45 -24.12 14.12
CA LYS A 120 6.51 -25.21 13.87
C LYS A 120 6.61 -25.78 12.44
N ILE A 121 7.78 -25.75 11.83
CA ILE A 121 8.00 -26.15 10.42
C ILE A 121 7.43 -27.54 10.08
N TYR A 122 7.32 -28.46 11.05
CA TYR A 122 6.85 -29.82 10.85
C TYR A 122 5.41 -30.06 11.36
N GLU A 123 4.75 -29.06 11.95
CA GLU A 123 3.37 -29.10 12.39
C GLU A 123 2.48 -28.28 11.46
N ARG A 124 1.22 -28.66 11.38
CA ARG A 124 0.22 -27.88 10.64
C ARG A 124 0.13 -26.47 11.21
N ILE A 125 0.26 -25.46 10.33
CA ILE A 125 0.16 -24.06 10.72
C ILE A 125 -1.32 -23.73 10.98
N ASP A 126 -1.62 -23.20 12.18
CA ASP A 126 -2.96 -22.67 12.48
C ASP A 126 -3.10 -21.26 11.86
N PRO A 127 -4.00 -21.04 10.90
CA PRO A 127 -4.17 -19.74 10.25
C PRO A 127 -4.98 -18.74 11.10
N ARG A 128 -5.75 -19.21 12.10
CA ARG A 128 -6.67 -18.35 12.88
C ARG A 128 -5.99 -17.14 13.53
N PRO A 129 -4.81 -17.25 14.19
CA PRO A 129 -4.14 -16.10 14.77
C PRO A 129 -3.70 -15.04 13.74
N TRP A 130 -3.43 -15.49 12.50
CA TRP A 130 -3.07 -14.61 11.39
C TRP A 130 -4.29 -13.87 10.85
N ILE A 131 -5.41 -14.57 10.64
CA ILE A 131 -6.67 -13.97 10.23
C ILE A 131 -7.13 -12.95 11.28
N GLU A 132 -7.06 -13.31 12.56
CA GLU A 132 -7.43 -12.43 13.68
C GLU A 132 -6.56 -11.16 13.75
N PHE A 133 -5.30 -11.25 13.32
CA PHE A 133 -4.41 -10.10 13.24
C PHE A 133 -4.92 -9.05 12.24
N PHE A 134 -5.49 -9.48 11.11
CA PHE A 134 -5.98 -8.63 10.04
C PHE A 134 -7.46 -8.28 10.16
N LYS A 135 -8.19 -8.82 11.14
CA LYS A 135 -9.57 -8.39 11.34
C LYS A 135 -9.64 -6.90 11.64
N PRO A 136 -10.51 -6.16 10.93
CA PRO A 136 -10.65 -4.74 11.19
C PRO A 136 -11.08 -4.51 12.65
N THR A 137 -10.41 -3.61 13.33
CA THR A 137 -10.74 -3.21 14.71
C THR A 137 -11.94 -2.23 14.78
N SER A 138 -12.31 -1.68 13.63
CA SER A 138 -13.49 -0.83 13.45
C SER A 138 -14.20 -1.20 12.15
N THR A 139 -15.51 -1.06 12.15
CA THR A 139 -16.37 -1.24 10.96
C THR A 139 -16.37 -0.01 10.04
N GLY A 140 -15.45 0.92 10.22
CA GLY A 140 -15.34 2.13 9.40
C GLY A 140 -14.98 1.80 7.96
N SER A 141 -15.81 2.24 7.02
CA SER A 141 -15.43 2.32 5.61
C SER A 141 -14.31 3.35 5.46
N ILE A 142 -13.40 3.12 4.51
CA ILE A 142 -12.41 4.14 4.14
C ILE A 142 -13.18 5.37 3.65
N GLU A 143 -13.02 6.49 4.34
CA GLU A 143 -13.54 7.77 3.86
C GLU A 143 -12.68 8.25 2.70
N ILE A 144 -13.16 8.04 1.49
CA ILE A 144 -12.48 8.53 0.29
C ILE A 144 -12.92 9.97 0.07
N PRO A 145 -11.99 10.94 -0.01
CA PRO A 145 -12.34 12.32 -0.30
C PRO A 145 -12.94 12.46 -1.70
N GLU A 146 -13.85 13.41 -1.86
CA GLU A 146 -14.42 13.78 -3.16
C GLU A 146 -13.38 14.53 -4.00
N THR A 147 -12.52 13.79 -4.67
CA THR A 147 -11.45 14.31 -5.52
C THR A 147 -11.44 13.57 -6.86
N PRO A 148 -11.02 14.22 -7.96
CA PRO A 148 -10.94 13.57 -9.27
C PRO A 148 -9.90 12.45 -9.33
N VAL A 149 -8.82 12.51 -8.53
CA VAL A 149 -7.75 11.50 -8.54
C VAL A 149 -7.52 10.96 -7.14
N VAL A 150 -7.55 9.63 -6.99
CA VAL A 150 -7.24 8.94 -5.74
C VAL A 150 -6.10 7.95 -5.96
N ILE A 151 -5.08 8.06 -5.13
CA ILE A 151 -3.97 7.10 -5.08
C ILE A 151 -4.29 6.04 -4.03
N ALA A 152 -4.16 4.76 -4.40
CA ALA A 152 -4.39 3.62 -3.51
C ALA A 152 -3.09 2.82 -3.34
N ASP A 153 -2.57 2.72 -2.13
CA ASP A 153 -1.41 1.91 -1.80
C ASP A 153 -1.81 0.51 -1.35
N GLY A 154 -1.31 -0.49 -2.07
CA GLY A 154 -1.65 -1.89 -1.85
C GLY A 154 -2.87 -2.36 -2.64
N TYR A 155 -2.91 -3.67 -2.84
CA TYR A 155 -3.95 -4.31 -3.66
C TYR A 155 -5.33 -4.26 -3.01
N VAL A 156 -5.42 -4.50 -1.70
CA VAL A 156 -6.69 -4.51 -0.97
C VAL A 156 -7.35 -3.14 -1.04
N ARG A 157 -6.62 -2.09 -0.68
CA ARG A 157 -7.13 -0.71 -0.74
C ARG A 157 -7.57 -0.31 -2.13
N PHE A 158 -6.77 -0.66 -3.16
CA PHE A 158 -7.14 -0.39 -4.54
C PHE A 158 -8.50 -1.04 -4.91
N LYS A 159 -8.73 -2.29 -4.52
CA LYS A 159 -10.00 -2.99 -4.76
C LYS A 159 -11.15 -2.37 -3.97
N GLU A 160 -10.93 -1.98 -2.73
CA GLU A 160 -11.95 -1.33 -1.90
C GLU A 160 -12.37 0.01 -2.51
N ILE A 161 -11.42 0.86 -2.89
CA ILE A 161 -11.71 2.14 -3.53
C ILE A 161 -12.49 1.95 -4.84
N LEU A 162 -12.10 0.99 -5.66
CA LEU A 162 -12.84 0.67 -6.89
C LEU A 162 -14.27 0.19 -6.63
N GLY A 163 -14.51 -0.43 -5.48
CA GLY A 163 -15.85 -0.92 -5.09
C GLY A 163 -16.77 0.16 -4.53
N THR A 164 -16.27 1.34 -4.13
CA THR A 164 -17.07 2.37 -3.43
C THR A 164 -17.73 3.38 -4.34
N ALA A 165 -17.20 3.61 -5.55
CA ALA A 165 -17.72 4.61 -6.48
C ALA A 165 -17.54 4.19 -7.94
N SER A 166 -18.30 4.84 -8.84
CA SER A 166 -18.10 4.68 -10.28
C SER A 166 -16.93 5.54 -10.75
N TRP A 167 -15.82 4.91 -11.05
CA TRP A 167 -14.61 5.54 -11.57
C TRP A 167 -14.61 5.51 -13.09
N LYS A 168 -14.18 6.61 -13.73
CA LYS A 168 -14.05 6.65 -15.20
C LYS A 168 -12.86 5.81 -15.67
N LYS A 169 -11.78 5.78 -14.88
CA LYS A 169 -10.52 5.11 -15.21
C LYS A 169 -9.85 4.53 -13.95
N ALA A 170 -9.26 3.36 -14.10
CA ALA A 170 -8.41 2.74 -13.10
C ALA A 170 -7.06 2.40 -13.74
N GLU A 171 -5.99 2.83 -13.11
CA GLU A 171 -4.61 2.59 -13.55
C GLU A 171 -3.79 1.91 -12.47
N LYS A 172 -2.69 1.28 -12.86
CA LYS A 172 -1.74 0.67 -11.95
C LYS A 172 -0.33 1.16 -12.27
N ILE A 173 0.32 1.71 -11.26
CA ILE A 173 1.75 1.97 -11.32
C ILE A 173 2.45 0.69 -10.89
N TRP A 174 3.33 0.17 -11.75
CA TRP A 174 3.98 -1.12 -11.54
C TRP A 174 3.00 -2.31 -11.61
N LYS A 175 3.52 -3.52 -11.42
CA LYS A 175 2.70 -4.74 -11.32
C LYS A 175 2.06 -4.78 -9.93
N LEU A 176 0.80 -4.48 -9.82
CA LEU A 176 0.05 -4.54 -8.58
C LEU A 176 -0.64 -5.89 -8.43
N ILE A 177 -0.09 -6.74 -7.57
CA ILE A 177 -0.69 -8.00 -7.11
C ILE A 177 -0.81 -7.97 -5.59
N PRO A 178 -1.74 -8.72 -5.00
CA PRO A 178 -1.77 -8.84 -3.54
C PRO A 178 -0.48 -9.48 -3.04
N THR A 179 0.06 -9.00 -1.94
CA THR A 179 1.08 -9.69 -1.16
C THR A 179 0.43 -10.85 -0.38
N PRO A 180 1.19 -11.84 0.11
CA PRO A 180 0.63 -12.89 0.96
C PRO A 180 -0.07 -12.37 2.22
N LEU A 181 0.40 -11.25 2.78
CA LEU A 181 -0.25 -10.58 3.90
C LEU A 181 -1.59 -9.96 3.50
N GLU A 182 -1.66 -9.36 2.32
CA GLU A 182 -2.92 -8.83 1.78
C GLU A 182 -3.92 -9.94 1.44
N LEU A 183 -3.48 -11.17 1.06
CA LEU A 183 -4.39 -12.31 0.95
C LEU A 183 -5.03 -12.65 2.30
N LEU A 184 -4.26 -12.63 3.39
CA LEU A 184 -4.80 -12.85 4.74
C LEU A 184 -5.76 -11.73 5.15
N GLU A 185 -5.47 -10.48 4.79
CA GLU A 185 -6.38 -9.36 4.99
C GLU A 185 -7.68 -9.54 4.19
N MET A 186 -7.59 -9.97 2.92
CA MET A 186 -8.78 -10.28 2.10
C MET A 186 -9.62 -11.40 2.69
N ILE A 187 -9.01 -12.44 3.25
CA ILE A 187 -9.72 -13.51 3.96
C ILE A 187 -10.38 -12.96 5.23
N ALA A 188 -9.66 -12.17 6.03
CA ALA A 188 -10.18 -11.58 7.26
C ALA A 188 -11.36 -10.64 7.03
N LYS A 189 -11.40 -9.96 5.86
CA LYS A 189 -12.50 -9.09 5.41
C LYS A 189 -13.62 -9.85 4.67
N GLY A 190 -13.48 -11.15 4.44
CA GLY A 190 -14.47 -11.98 3.74
C GLY A 190 -14.48 -11.81 2.21
N TYR A 191 -13.45 -11.21 1.62
CA TYR A 191 -13.30 -11.10 0.16
C TYR A 191 -12.79 -12.38 -0.49
N LEU A 192 -12.16 -13.25 0.30
CA LEU A 192 -11.69 -14.58 -0.09
C LEU A 192 -12.16 -15.65 0.88
N GLU A 193 -12.29 -16.87 0.38
CA GLU A 193 -12.70 -18.02 1.19
C GLU A 193 -11.58 -18.43 2.18
N GLU A 194 -11.97 -18.78 3.41
CA GLU A 194 -11.05 -19.17 4.49
C GLU A 194 -10.24 -20.45 4.16
N LYS A 195 -10.71 -21.28 3.25
CA LYS A 195 -9.99 -22.49 2.79
C LYS A 195 -8.58 -22.19 2.25
N HIS A 196 -8.31 -20.96 1.81
CA HIS A 196 -7.00 -20.50 1.32
C HIS A 196 -6.06 -19.98 2.41
N ALA A 197 -6.53 -19.91 3.67
CA ALA A 197 -5.79 -19.28 4.75
C ALA A 197 -4.47 -19.99 5.08
N GLU A 198 -4.45 -21.32 5.10
CA GLU A 198 -3.23 -22.08 5.42
C GLU A 198 -2.12 -21.83 4.36
N GLU A 199 -2.49 -21.80 3.07
CA GLU A 199 -1.54 -21.48 2.00
C GLU A 199 -1.09 -20.02 2.09
N ALA A 200 -2.00 -19.07 2.34
CA ALA A 200 -1.68 -17.67 2.50
C ALA A 200 -0.70 -17.43 3.67
N VAL A 201 -0.89 -18.12 4.81
CA VAL A 201 0.07 -18.06 5.93
C VAL A 201 1.43 -18.63 5.54
N ARG A 202 1.48 -19.78 4.85
CA ARG A 202 2.75 -20.38 4.42
C ARG A 202 3.53 -19.42 3.51
N PHE A 203 2.86 -18.79 2.55
CA PHE A 203 3.47 -17.78 1.71
C PHE A 203 3.83 -16.50 2.47
N SER A 204 3.06 -16.09 3.48
CA SER A 204 3.39 -14.95 4.34
C SER A 204 4.67 -15.20 5.14
N VAL A 205 4.85 -16.42 5.67
CA VAL A 205 6.07 -16.83 6.38
C VAL A 205 7.28 -16.80 5.43
N ARG A 206 7.14 -17.31 4.19
CA ARG A 206 8.19 -17.26 3.16
C ARG A 206 8.48 -15.80 2.77
N TYR A 207 7.45 -15.02 2.48
CA TYR A 207 7.61 -13.63 2.07
C TYR A 207 8.32 -12.78 3.11
N LEU A 208 7.85 -12.81 4.35
CA LEU A 208 8.49 -12.05 5.43
C LEU A 208 9.89 -12.58 5.75
N GLY A 209 10.03 -13.90 5.88
CA GLY A 209 11.23 -14.52 6.38
C GLY A 209 12.37 -14.64 5.38
N ASP A 210 12.04 -14.85 4.10
CA ASP A 210 13.05 -15.13 3.08
C ASP A 210 13.19 -13.97 2.10
N TYR A 211 12.07 -13.27 1.75
CA TYR A 211 12.13 -12.16 0.81
C TYR A 211 12.35 -10.83 1.53
N VAL A 212 11.50 -10.45 2.51
CA VAL A 212 11.64 -9.15 3.18
C VAL A 212 12.93 -9.07 4.00
N ILE A 213 13.20 -10.06 4.86
CA ILE A 213 14.43 -10.07 5.67
C ILE A 213 15.69 -10.25 4.80
N GLY A 214 15.60 -11.02 3.73
CA GLY A 214 16.70 -11.31 2.81
C GLY A 214 16.89 -10.32 1.66
N SER A 215 16.25 -9.15 1.69
CA SER A 215 16.34 -8.13 0.66
C SER A 215 16.85 -6.81 1.23
N ARG A 216 17.41 -5.96 0.36
CA ARG A 216 17.90 -4.61 0.72
C ARG A 216 16.75 -3.65 1.03
N ASP A 217 15.62 -3.80 0.31
CA ASP A 217 14.44 -2.97 0.40
C ASP A 217 13.18 -3.76 0.04
N LEU A 218 12.01 -3.14 0.18
CA LEU A 218 10.75 -3.79 -0.16
C LEU A 218 10.55 -3.96 -1.67
N THR A 219 11.20 -3.17 -2.49
CA THR A 219 11.18 -3.33 -3.96
C THR A 219 11.78 -4.67 -4.35
N GLU A 220 12.98 -5.00 -3.85
CA GLU A 220 13.63 -6.29 -4.12
C GLU A 220 12.81 -7.48 -3.57
N ALA A 221 12.24 -7.33 -2.38
CA ALA A 221 11.37 -8.35 -1.79
C ALA A 221 10.12 -8.61 -2.66
N TYR A 222 9.50 -7.56 -3.17
CA TYR A 222 8.34 -7.65 -4.03
C TYR A 222 8.69 -8.21 -5.41
N GLU A 223 9.85 -7.88 -5.97
CA GLU A 223 10.35 -8.48 -7.22
C GLU A 223 10.59 -9.99 -7.07
N LYS A 224 11.13 -10.45 -5.92
CA LYS A 224 11.22 -11.89 -5.62
C LYS A 224 9.84 -12.54 -5.59
N LEU A 225 8.85 -11.90 -5.00
CA LEU A 225 7.46 -12.38 -4.97
C LEU A 225 6.86 -12.46 -6.37
N LEU A 226 7.09 -11.45 -7.23
CA LEU A 226 6.64 -11.43 -8.62
C LEU A 226 7.26 -12.53 -9.50
N ASN A 227 8.38 -13.12 -9.06
CA ASN A 227 9.06 -14.22 -9.72
C ASN A 227 8.80 -15.59 -9.06
N ASP A 228 8.09 -15.65 -7.95
CA ASP A 228 7.71 -16.90 -7.28
C ASP A 228 6.56 -17.58 -8.02
N LYS A 229 6.89 -18.59 -8.81
CA LYS A 229 5.92 -19.34 -9.62
C LYS A 229 4.82 -19.99 -8.77
N GLU A 230 5.20 -20.57 -7.62
CA GLU A 230 4.23 -21.23 -6.73
C GLU A 230 3.21 -20.20 -6.18
N TYR A 231 3.67 -19.01 -5.81
CA TYR A 231 2.80 -17.92 -5.37
C TYR A 231 1.88 -17.43 -6.50
N LEU A 232 2.43 -17.24 -7.69
CA LEU A 232 1.64 -16.82 -8.84
C LEU A 232 0.60 -17.88 -9.25
N ASP A 233 0.90 -19.16 -9.09
CA ASP A 233 -0.05 -20.26 -9.32
C ASP A 233 -1.14 -20.30 -8.24
N LEU A 234 -0.81 -19.97 -6.98
CA LEU A 234 -1.81 -19.76 -5.93
C LEU A 234 -2.76 -18.62 -6.32
N LEU A 235 -2.25 -17.46 -6.71
CA LEU A 235 -3.08 -16.33 -7.11
C LEU A 235 -4.03 -16.68 -8.26
N ARG A 236 -3.56 -17.41 -9.27
CA ARG A 236 -4.41 -17.88 -10.39
C ARG A 236 -5.54 -18.80 -9.94
N ARG A 237 -5.30 -19.64 -8.92
CA ARG A 237 -6.33 -20.54 -8.35
C ARG A 237 -7.35 -19.81 -7.51
N ILE A 238 -6.92 -18.77 -6.77
CA ILE A 238 -7.79 -18.00 -5.87
C ILE A 238 -8.71 -17.06 -6.66
N ASP A 239 -8.15 -16.27 -7.57
CA ASP A 239 -8.90 -15.32 -8.39
C ASP A 239 -8.28 -15.21 -9.80
N PRO A 240 -8.95 -15.78 -10.82
CA PRO A 240 -8.49 -15.68 -12.21
C PRO A 240 -8.35 -14.23 -12.72
N ASN A 241 -9.02 -13.24 -12.10
CA ASN A 241 -8.88 -11.84 -12.48
C ASN A 241 -7.54 -11.26 -12.02
N ILE A 242 -7.01 -11.70 -10.87
CA ILE A 242 -5.63 -11.35 -10.45
C ILE A 242 -4.63 -11.86 -11.51
N ALA A 243 -4.91 -13.03 -12.08
CA ALA A 243 -4.04 -13.63 -13.11
C ALA A 243 -3.97 -12.83 -14.43
N ARG A 244 -5.02 -12.10 -14.79
CA ARG A 244 -5.01 -11.20 -15.97
C ARG A 244 -4.01 -10.06 -15.78
N ASP A 245 -3.87 -9.57 -14.57
CA ASP A 245 -2.92 -8.51 -14.22
C ASP A 245 -1.45 -8.97 -14.30
N LEU A 246 -1.21 -10.28 -14.26
CA LEU A 246 0.12 -10.89 -14.37
C LEU A 246 0.57 -11.11 -15.82
N ASN A 247 -0.34 -11.02 -16.81
CA ASN A 247 -0.02 -11.35 -18.20
C ASN A 247 0.56 -10.11 -18.91
N PRO A 248 1.87 -10.08 -19.25
CA PRO A 248 2.53 -8.91 -19.83
C PRO A 248 2.07 -8.55 -21.25
N LYS A 249 1.17 -9.34 -21.86
CA LYS A 249 0.68 -9.11 -23.22
C LYS A 249 -0.41 -8.05 -23.34
N ILE A 250 -0.94 -7.50 -22.22
CA ILE A 250 -2.04 -6.52 -22.24
C ILE A 250 -1.67 -5.23 -21.49
N GLY A 251 -0.42 -4.85 -21.52
CA GLY A 251 0.05 -3.63 -20.87
C GLY A 251 1.11 -2.93 -21.69
N ARG A 252 0.80 -2.55 -22.93
CA ARG A 252 1.50 -1.39 -23.52
C ARG A 252 1.00 -0.17 -22.75
N ALA A 253 1.79 0.26 -21.75
CA ALA A 253 1.67 1.59 -21.21
C ALA A 253 1.59 2.55 -22.41
N ARG A 254 0.44 3.14 -22.65
CA ARG A 254 0.38 4.35 -23.47
C ARG A 254 1.04 5.44 -22.64
N THR A 255 2.30 5.68 -22.96
CA THR A 255 2.96 6.93 -22.63
C THR A 255 2.07 8.05 -23.14
N VAL A 256 1.58 8.86 -22.23
CA VAL A 256 1.01 10.19 -22.50
C VAL A 256 2.13 11.19 -22.36
#